data_d285e91238093a1afe9fb23871bea163
#
_entry.id   d285e91238093a1afe9fb23871bea163
#
_cell.length_a   1.000
_cell.length_b   1.000
_cell.length_c   1.000
_cell.angle_alpha   90.00
_cell.angle_beta   90.00
_cell.angle_gamma   90.00
#
_symmetry.space_group_name_H-M   'P 1'
#
loop_
_entity.id
_entity.type
_entity.pdbx_description
1 polymer ?
#
loop_
_entity_poly.entity_id
_entity_poly.type
_entity_poly.pdbx_seq_one_letter_code
_entity_poly.pdbx_strand_id
1 'polypeptide(L)'
;INEVRNRANLPNLETTGSFDQASLRDAILQERQWEFFMEGYRRDDLIRQGTFVEKIKYSHLKSSDVINVQECHQLFPIPEIERSLNTNITQNDCY
;
A
#
# COMPACT_ATOMS: atom_id res chain seq x y z
N ILE A 1 -3.39 -1.87 18.55
CA ILE A 1 -2.48 -0.74 18.22
C ILE A 1 -1.65 -0.38 19.45
N ASN A 2 -2.24 -0.06 20.58
CA ASN A 2 -1.53 0.45 21.75
C ASN A 2 -0.48 -0.53 22.34
N GLU A 3 -0.70 -1.84 22.26
CA GLU A 3 0.31 -2.83 22.67
C GLU A 3 1.59 -2.73 21.83
N VAL A 4 1.44 -2.56 20.50
CA VAL A 4 2.58 -2.38 19.59
C VAL A 4 3.31 -1.07 19.90
N ARG A 5 2.56 0.02 20.08
CA ARG A 5 3.12 1.33 20.41
C ARG A 5 3.84 1.32 21.77
N ASN A 6 3.27 0.69 22.78
CA ASN A 6 3.87 0.56 24.11
C ASN A 6 5.19 -0.24 24.05
N ARG A 7 5.25 -1.31 23.24
CA ARG A 7 6.50 -2.06 23.02
C ARG A 7 7.59 -1.15 22.43
N ALA A 8 7.22 -0.20 21.58
CA ALA A 8 8.13 0.77 20.96
C ALA A 8 8.36 2.04 21.79
N ASN A 9 7.88 2.08 23.06
CA ASN A 9 7.91 3.26 23.93
C ASN A 9 7.22 4.51 23.33
N LEU A 10 6.18 4.30 22.51
CA LEU A 10 5.37 5.37 21.94
C LEU A 10 4.11 5.60 22.79
N PRO A 11 3.59 6.82 22.84
CA PRO A 11 2.36 7.12 23.54
C PRO A 11 1.17 6.38 22.92
N ASN A 12 0.20 6.00 23.75
CA ASN A 12 -1.04 5.41 23.29
C ASN A 12 -1.75 6.34 22.30
N LEU A 13 -2.39 5.76 21.31
CA LEU A 13 -3.42 6.47 20.56
C LEU A 13 -4.59 6.67 21.53
N GLU A 14 -4.90 7.92 21.80
CA GLU A 14 -6.02 8.24 22.69
C GLU A 14 -7.33 7.88 21.98
N THR A 15 -8.09 7.02 22.62
CA THR A 15 -9.42 6.59 22.15
C THR A 15 -10.54 7.56 22.59
N THR A 16 -10.20 8.65 23.25
CA THR A 16 -11.14 9.58 23.89
C THR A 16 -11.72 10.65 22.97
N GLY A 17 -11.51 10.58 21.69
CA GLY A 17 -12.16 11.47 20.73
C GLY A 17 -12.50 10.70 19.48
N SER A 18 -13.74 10.32 19.34
CA SER A 18 -14.42 9.94 18.08
C SER A 18 -13.51 9.42 16.94
N PHE A 19 -12.81 8.31 17.14
CA PHE A 19 -12.39 7.50 16.02
C PHE A 19 -13.65 6.87 15.43
N ASP A 20 -14.08 7.35 14.29
CA ASP A 20 -15.00 6.60 13.47
C ASP A 20 -14.31 5.38 12.85
N GLN A 21 -15.06 4.54 12.19
CA GLN A 21 -14.50 3.32 11.59
C GLN A 21 -13.42 3.62 10.53
N ALA A 22 -13.56 4.73 9.80
CA ALA A 22 -12.62 5.12 8.75
C ALA A 22 -11.30 5.60 9.35
N SER A 23 -11.33 6.51 10.29
CA SER A 23 -10.13 7.02 10.95
C SER A 23 -9.38 5.95 11.74
N LEU A 24 -10.10 4.98 12.34
CA LEU A 24 -9.47 3.84 13.00
C LEU A 24 -8.75 2.93 11.99
N ARG A 25 -9.33 2.68 10.82
CA ARG A 25 -8.68 1.93 9.74
C ARG A 25 -7.40 2.63 9.27
N ASP A 26 -7.46 3.93 9.07
CA ASP A 26 -6.29 4.71 8.65
C ASP A 26 -5.18 4.66 9.71
N ALA A 27 -5.53 4.77 10.98
CA ALA A 27 -4.58 4.63 12.08
C ALA A 27 -3.93 3.24 12.12
N ILE A 28 -4.70 2.17 11.90
CA ILE A 28 -4.19 0.80 11.82
C ILE A 28 -3.22 0.65 10.63
N LEU A 29 -3.59 1.16 9.46
CA LEU A 29 -2.74 1.10 8.26
C LEU A 29 -1.43 1.88 8.44
N GLN A 30 -1.50 3.01 9.14
CA GLN A 30 -0.32 3.82 9.43
C GLN A 30 0.61 3.08 10.41
N GLU A 31 0.07 2.49 11.47
CA GLU A 31 0.85 1.70 12.42
C GLU A 31 1.49 0.47 11.75
N ARG A 32 0.73 -0.22 10.88
CA ARG A 32 1.28 -1.32 10.08
C ARG A 32 2.40 -0.88 9.16
N GLN A 33 2.31 0.32 8.57
CA GLN A 33 3.38 0.87 7.72
C GLN A 33 4.69 1.07 8.50
N TRP A 34 4.61 1.51 9.74
CA TRP A 34 5.77 1.70 10.60
C TRP A 34 6.33 0.37 11.10
N GLU A 35 5.46 -0.53 11.57
CA GLU A 35 5.86 -1.82 12.12
C GLU A 35 6.52 -2.72 11.06
N PHE A 36 5.97 -2.73 9.84
CA PHE A 36 6.47 -3.56 8.74
C PHE A 36 7.28 -2.74 7.72
N PHE A 37 7.96 -1.70 8.18
CA PHE A 37 8.83 -0.91 7.32
C PHE A 37 9.92 -1.79 6.70
N MET A 38 10.09 -1.71 5.36
CA MET A 38 11.02 -2.52 4.56
C MET A 38 10.70 -4.03 4.45
N GLU A 39 9.55 -4.49 4.95
CA GLU A 39 9.15 -5.90 4.83
C GLU A 39 8.26 -6.21 3.60
N GLY A 40 7.95 -5.20 2.78
CA GLY A 40 7.22 -5.38 1.52
C GLY A 40 5.69 -5.40 1.63
N TYR A 41 5.11 -5.41 2.81
CA TYR A 41 3.65 -5.54 3.01
C TYR A 41 2.84 -4.31 2.58
N ARG A 42 3.46 -3.14 2.47
CA ARG A 42 2.76 -1.87 2.21
C ARG A 42 1.94 -1.89 0.93
N ARG A 43 2.48 -2.46 -0.15
CA ARG A 43 1.79 -2.54 -1.43
C ARG A 43 0.48 -3.31 -1.31
N ASP A 44 0.52 -4.50 -0.71
CA ASP A 44 -0.64 -5.37 -0.57
C ASP A 44 -1.70 -4.77 0.35
N ASP A 45 -1.28 -4.09 1.43
CA ASP A 45 -2.18 -3.35 2.30
C ASP A 45 -2.93 -2.24 1.54
N LEU A 46 -2.24 -1.47 0.70
CA LEU A 46 -2.84 -0.40 -0.09
C LEU A 46 -3.80 -0.93 -1.17
N ILE A 47 -3.45 -2.02 -1.84
CA ILE A 47 -4.32 -2.68 -2.82
C ILE A 47 -5.59 -3.19 -2.14
N ARG A 48 -5.45 -3.91 -1.03
CA ARG A 48 -6.59 -4.45 -0.26
C ARG A 48 -7.54 -3.37 0.24
N GLN A 49 -7.03 -2.18 0.54
CA GLN A 49 -7.84 -1.04 0.97
C GLN A 49 -8.38 -0.19 -0.19
N GLY A 50 -8.02 -0.49 -1.43
CA GLY A 50 -8.43 0.29 -2.60
C GLY A 50 -7.80 1.69 -2.67
N THR A 51 -6.68 1.92 -1.97
CA THR A 51 -6.02 3.24 -1.87
C THR A 51 -4.65 3.27 -2.55
N PHE A 52 -4.29 2.22 -3.28
CA PHE A 52 -2.96 2.07 -3.87
C PHE A 52 -2.59 3.23 -4.80
N VAL A 53 -3.43 3.53 -5.78
CA VAL A 53 -3.14 4.57 -6.78
C VAL A 53 -3.05 5.94 -6.11
N GLU A 54 -3.99 6.26 -5.25
CA GLU A 54 -4.03 7.54 -4.52
C GLU A 54 -2.76 7.73 -3.68
N LYS A 55 -2.44 6.77 -2.81
CA LYS A 55 -1.32 6.90 -1.88
C LYS A 55 0.03 6.91 -2.58
N ILE A 56 0.20 6.18 -3.69
CA ILE A 56 1.43 6.23 -4.48
C ILE A 56 1.58 7.58 -5.17
N LYS A 57 0.54 8.12 -5.79
CA LYS A 57 0.57 9.47 -6.37
C LYS A 57 0.96 10.53 -5.35
N TYR A 58 0.38 10.49 -4.17
CA TYR A 58 0.70 11.47 -3.09
C TYR A 58 2.11 11.32 -2.52
N SER A 59 2.65 10.11 -2.45
CA SER A 59 3.99 9.88 -1.89
C SER A 59 5.11 10.53 -2.70
N HIS A 60 4.87 10.82 -3.98
CA HIS A 60 5.85 11.38 -4.92
C HIS A 60 5.65 12.86 -5.27
N LEU A 61 4.76 13.57 -4.56
CA LEU A 61 4.48 15.00 -4.80
C LEU A 61 5.69 15.94 -4.63
N LYS A 62 6.81 15.45 -4.11
CA LYS A 62 8.07 16.22 -3.99
C LYS A 62 9.05 15.97 -5.14
N SER A 63 8.75 15.03 -6.03
CA SER A 63 9.54 14.76 -7.23
C SER A 63 8.89 15.47 -8.42
N SER A 64 9.72 16.10 -9.28
CA SER A 64 9.27 16.66 -10.57
C SER A 64 8.74 15.59 -11.52
N ASP A 65 8.90 14.33 -11.19
CA ASP A 65 8.49 13.20 -12.01
C ASP A 65 7.06 12.81 -11.66
N VAL A 66 6.15 13.04 -12.59
CA VAL A 66 4.76 12.57 -12.49
C VAL A 66 4.75 11.06 -12.67
N ILE A 67 4.64 10.34 -11.56
CA ILE A 67 4.43 8.90 -11.63
C ILE A 67 3.02 8.63 -12.12
N ASN A 68 2.92 8.10 -13.33
CA ASN A 68 1.64 7.73 -13.94
C ASN A 68 1.17 6.36 -13.44
N VAL A 69 0.83 6.27 -12.14
CA VAL A 69 0.26 5.05 -11.55
C VAL A 69 -1.23 4.99 -11.88
N GLN A 70 -1.68 3.83 -12.37
CA GLN A 70 -3.07 3.51 -12.71
C GLN A 70 -3.50 2.24 -11.98
N GLU A 71 -4.79 1.92 -12.01
CA GLU A 71 -5.35 0.73 -11.36
C GLU A 71 -4.74 -0.58 -11.89
N CYS A 72 -4.42 -0.65 -13.19
CA CYS A 72 -3.77 -1.80 -13.80
C CYS A 72 -2.40 -2.15 -13.19
N HIS A 73 -1.70 -1.17 -12.61
CA HIS A 73 -0.43 -1.40 -11.92
C HIS A 73 -0.58 -2.11 -10.56
N GLN A 74 -1.81 -2.42 -10.15
CA GLN A 74 -2.05 -3.33 -9.01
C GLN A 74 -1.64 -4.76 -9.32
N LEU A 75 -1.59 -5.14 -10.59
CA LEU A 75 -1.01 -6.40 -11.03
C LEU A 75 0.47 -6.20 -11.40
N PHE A 76 1.26 -7.24 -11.28
CA PHE A 76 2.61 -7.26 -11.83
C PHE A 76 2.59 -7.69 -13.30
N PRO A 77 3.57 -7.26 -14.10
CA PRO A 77 3.72 -7.79 -15.46
C PRO A 77 4.01 -9.29 -15.40
N ILE A 78 3.44 -10.03 -16.36
CA ILE A 78 3.78 -11.44 -16.55
C ILE A 78 5.18 -11.49 -17.19
N PRO A 79 6.13 -12.25 -16.62
CA PRO A 79 7.47 -12.36 -17.18
C PRO A 79 7.47 -12.80 -18.65
N GLU A 80 8.31 -12.19 -19.47
CA GLU A 80 8.36 -12.49 -20.90
C GLU A 80 8.68 -13.95 -21.18
N ILE A 81 9.47 -14.60 -20.33
CA ILE A 81 9.77 -16.03 -20.47
C ILE A 81 8.52 -16.89 -20.37
N GLU A 82 7.59 -16.56 -19.47
CA GLU A 82 6.33 -17.29 -19.32
C GLU A 82 5.43 -17.12 -20.56
N ARG A 83 5.38 -15.91 -21.10
CA ARG A 83 4.62 -15.58 -22.30
C ARG A 83 5.18 -16.27 -23.55
N SER A 84 6.50 -16.38 -23.66
CA SER A 84 7.16 -17.05 -24.78
C SER A 84 6.94 -18.58 -24.77
N LEU A 85 6.81 -19.16 -23.59
CA LEU A 85 6.54 -20.59 -23.43
C LEU A 85 5.06 -20.96 -23.62
N ASN A 86 4.16 -20.03 -23.38
CA ASN A 86 2.72 -20.24 -23.54
C ASN A 86 2.07 -19.07 -24.28
N THR A 87 1.88 -19.24 -25.57
CA THR A 87 1.31 -18.21 -26.46
C THR A 87 -0.17 -17.88 -26.17
N ASN A 88 -0.84 -18.62 -25.31
CA ASN A 88 -2.21 -18.32 -24.88
C ASN A 88 -2.26 -17.31 -23.72
N ILE A 89 -1.10 -16.94 -23.15
CA ILE A 89 -1.04 -15.94 -22.09
C ILE A 89 -0.89 -14.55 -22.71
N THR A 90 -1.87 -13.70 -22.45
CA THR A 90 -1.80 -12.26 -22.76
C THR A 90 -1.23 -11.47 -21.60
N GLN A 91 -0.48 -10.42 -21.87
CA GLN A 91 0.04 -9.54 -20.82
C GLN A 91 -1.08 -8.81 -20.07
N ASN A 92 -0.83 -8.50 -18.80
CA ASN A 92 -1.70 -7.63 -18.02
C ASN A 92 -1.73 -6.22 -18.65
N ASP A 93 -2.85 -5.54 -18.47
CA ASP A 93 -2.99 -4.14 -18.91
C ASP A 93 -1.87 -3.26 -18.33
N CYS A 94 -1.50 -2.23 -19.05
CA CYS A 94 -0.40 -1.29 -18.72
C CYS A 94 1.04 -1.79 -18.98
N TYR A 95 1.24 -3.00 -19.51
CA TYR A 95 2.58 -3.54 -19.78
C TYR A 95 2.75 -4.01 -21.22
#